data_6c5d764543f850b6020f21f38879cf76
#
_entry.id   6c5d764543f850b6020f21f38879cf76
#
_cell.length_a   1.000
_cell.length_b   1.000
_cell.length_c   1.000
_cell.angle_alpha   90.00
_cell.angle_beta   90.00
_cell.angle_gamma   90.00
#
_symmetry.space_group_name_H-M   'P 1'
#
loop_
_entity.id
_entity.type
_entity.pdbx_description
1 polymer ?
#
loop_
_entity_poly.entity_id
_entity_poly.type
_entity_poly.pdbx_seq_one_letter_code
_entity_poly.pdbx_strand_id
1 'polypeptide(L)'
;PMERLFALWNQAMQKPWIAKCWQFIKFGIVGVSNTLISLAVYQLALNALGLHYLAANALGLVISVVNAYYWNNRCVFGGGQKRPFLKHVALYFKSLTAYGGTFVLDSLLLVFWVEAIGIPEALAPVLNLCITIPLNFFINKYWTFRR
;
A
#
# COMPACT_ATOMS: atom_id res chain seq x y z
N PRO A 1 -21.14 -30.50 -1.80
CA PRO A 1 -19.93 -29.99 -2.41
C PRO A 1 -19.57 -28.59 -1.93
N MET A 2 -20.36 -27.57 -2.27
CA MET A 2 -20.07 -26.18 -1.84
C MET A 2 -20.15 -26.01 -0.32
N GLU A 3 -21.18 -26.56 0.31
CA GLU A 3 -21.36 -26.49 1.76
C GLU A 3 -20.22 -27.14 2.53
N ARG A 4 -19.69 -28.26 2.03
CA ARG A 4 -18.54 -28.93 2.63
C ARG A 4 -17.28 -28.07 2.53
N LEU A 5 -17.09 -27.41 1.39
CA LEU A 5 -15.95 -26.49 1.20
C LEU A 5 -16.05 -25.30 2.14
N PHE A 6 -17.25 -24.72 2.31
CA PHE A 6 -17.47 -23.64 3.27
C PHE A 6 -17.23 -24.08 4.71
N ALA A 7 -17.68 -25.29 5.06
CA ALA A 7 -17.45 -25.83 6.40
C ALA A 7 -15.97 -26.06 6.67
N LEU A 8 -15.23 -26.62 5.71
CA LEU A 8 -13.79 -26.81 5.82
C LEU A 8 -13.03 -25.46 5.91
N TRP A 9 -13.45 -24.47 5.12
CA TRP A 9 -12.89 -23.14 5.17
C TRP A 9 -13.11 -22.49 6.54
N ASN A 10 -14.34 -22.53 7.06
CA ASN A 10 -14.65 -21.98 8.36
C ASN A 10 -13.87 -22.68 9.48
N GLN A 11 -13.74 -23.99 9.40
CA GLN A 11 -12.95 -24.77 10.36
C GLN A 11 -11.46 -24.42 10.29
N ALA A 12 -10.92 -24.26 9.07
CA ALA A 12 -9.53 -23.86 8.86
C ALA A 12 -9.28 -22.44 9.41
N MET A 13 -10.23 -21.52 9.19
CA MET A 13 -10.12 -20.14 9.66
C MET A 13 -10.20 -19.97 11.19
N GLN A 14 -10.67 -20.99 11.91
CA GLN A 14 -10.62 -21.02 13.37
C GLN A 14 -9.19 -21.18 13.90
N LYS A 15 -8.27 -21.69 13.10
CA LYS A 15 -6.86 -21.80 13.49
C LYS A 15 -6.18 -20.42 13.37
N PRO A 16 -5.59 -19.88 14.46
CA PRO A 16 -5.07 -18.51 14.46
C PRO A 16 -3.97 -18.26 13.42
N TRP A 17 -3.13 -19.26 13.15
CA TRP A 17 -2.05 -19.10 12.17
C TRP A 17 -2.57 -19.03 10.72
N ILE A 18 -3.63 -19.79 10.40
CA ILE A 18 -4.27 -19.75 9.07
C ILE A 18 -4.97 -18.41 8.88
N ALA A 19 -5.68 -17.93 9.90
CA ALA A 19 -6.31 -16.60 9.85
C ALA A 19 -5.29 -15.48 9.64
N LYS A 20 -4.13 -15.55 10.29
CA LYS A 20 -3.04 -14.59 10.10
C LYS A 20 -2.46 -14.65 8.68
N CYS A 21 -2.25 -15.86 8.15
CA CYS A 21 -1.79 -16.03 6.77
C CYS A 21 -2.79 -15.44 5.76
N TRP A 22 -4.08 -15.68 5.97
CA TRP A 22 -5.13 -15.13 5.11
C TRP A 22 -5.18 -13.60 5.19
N GLN A 23 -5.05 -13.04 6.39
CA GLN A 23 -4.96 -11.59 6.59
C GLN A 23 -3.76 -11.00 5.85
N PHE A 24 -2.62 -11.68 5.91
CA PHE A 24 -1.40 -11.29 5.17
C PHE A 24 -1.62 -11.34 3.66
N ILE A 25 -2.28 -12.37 3.14
CA ILE A 25 -2.61 -12.47 1.71
C ILE A 25 -3.52 -11.33 1.28
N LYS A 26 -4.56 -11.02 2.04
CA LYS A 26 -5.45 -9.86 1.77
C LYS A 26 -4.67 -8.55 1.76
N PHE A 27 -3.80 -8.37 2.75
CA PHE A 27 -2.92 -7.20 2.82
C PHE A 27 -2.01 -7.10 1.59
N GLY A 28 -1.45 -8.23 1.15
CA GLY A 28 -0.63 -8.30 -0.06
C GLY A 28 -1.41 -7.92 -1.33
N ILE A 29 -2.65 -8.38 -1.46
CA ILE A 29 -3.52 -8.03 -2.58
C ILE A 29 -3.80 -6.53 -2.60
N VAL A 30 -4.11 -5.94 -1.45
CA VAL A 30 -4.28 -4.49 -1.32
C VAL A 30 -2.99 -3.76 -1.67
N GLY A 31 -1.84 -4.26 -1.24
CA GLY A 31 -0.53 -3.71 -1.56
C GLY A 31 -0.24 -3.70 -3.06
N VAL A 32 -0.54 -4.80 -3.76
CA VAL A 32 -0.42 -4.86 -5.23
C VAL A 32 -1.36 -3.85 -5.90
N SER A 33 -2.61 -3.77 -5.45
CA SER A 33 -3.58 -2.78 -5.93
C SER A 33 -3.06 -1.36 -5.74
N ASN A 34 -2.52 -1.04 -4.57
CA ASN A 34 -1.92 0.27 -4.29
C ASN A 34 -0.76 0.60 -5.22
N THR A 35 0.11 -0.37 -5.47
CA THR A 35 1.25 -0.21 -6.37
C THR A 35 0.77 0.12 -7.78
N LEU A 36 -0.22 -0.63 -8.28
CA LEU A 36 -0.78 -0.38 -9.61
C LEU A 36 -1.45 0.99 -9.70
N ILE A 37 -2.20 1.40 -8.68
CA ILE A 37 -2.84 2.72 -8.62
C ILE A 37 -1.78 3.82 -8.58
N SER A 38 -0.79 3.68 -7.73
CA SER A 38 0.30 4.66 -7.60
C SER A 38 1.07 4.84 -8.91
N LEU A 39 1.41 3.74 -9.58
CA LEU A 39 2.07 3.78 -10.87
C LEU A 39 1.19 4.41 -11.95
N ALA A 40 -0.09 4.06 -12.00
CA ALA A 40 -1.02 4.63 -12.97
C ALA A 40 -1.18 6.13 -12.77
N VAL A 41 -1.35 6.58 -11.53
CA VAL A 41 -1.47 8.01 -11.19
C VAL A 41 -0.16 8.75 -11.53
N TYR A 42 0.98 8.15 -11.18
CA TYR A 42 2.30 8.71 -11.51
C TYR A 42 2.46 8.92 -13.02
N GLN A 43 2.18 7.90 -13.82
CA GLN A 43 2.32 7.97 -15.28
C GLN A 43 1.36 8.98 -15.90
N LEU A 44 0.11 9.02 -15.44
CA LEU A 44 -0.86 9.99 -15.92
C LEU A 44 -0.46 11.42 -15.54
N ALA A 45 -0.02 11.64 -14.32
CA ALA A 45 0.43 12.95 -13.85
C ALA A 45 1.67 13.42 -14.61
N LEU A 46 2.61 12.52 -14.86
CA LEU A 46 3.85 12.82 -15.57
C LEU A 46 3.60 13.11 -17.06
N ASN A 47 2.88 12.23 -17.75
CA ASN A 47 2.75 12.25 -19.20
C ASN A 47 1.56 13.07 -19.70
N ALA A 48 0.40 13.00 -18.99
CA ALA A 48 -0.81 13.69 -19.43
C ALA A 48 -0.91 15.13 -18.85
N LEU A 49 -0.48 15.32 -17.58
CA LEU A 49 -0.55 16.63 -16.92
C LEU A 49 0.77 17.38 -16.96
N GLY A 50 1.87 16.75 -17.40
CA GLY A 50 3.19 17.37 -17.47
C GLY A 50 3.77 17.79 -16.12
N LEU A 51 3.37 17.13 -15.02
CA LEU A 51 3.86 17.45 -13.69
C LEU A 51 5.30 16.95 -13.50
N HIS A 52 6.05 17.63 -12.62
CA HIS A 52 7.35 17.16 -12.18
C HIS A 52 7.23 15.78 -11.52
N TYR A 53 8.23 14.92 -11.69
CA TYR A 53 8.17 13.54 -11.19
C TYR A 53 7.96 13.47 -9.66
N LEU A 54 8.47 14.41 -8.87
CA LEU A 54 8.22 14.44 -7.43
C LEU A 54 6.77 14.78 -7.10
N ALA A 55 6.15 15.73 -7.84
CA ALA A 55 4.74 16.05 -7.69
C ALA A 55 3.85 14.88 -8.12
N ALA A 56 4.19 14.20 -9.20
CA ALA A 56 3.51 13.00 -9.66
C ALA A 56 3.58 11.88 -8.61
N ASN A 57 4.74 11.70 -7.98
CA ASN A 57 4.95 10.71 -6.92
C ASN A 57 4.11 11.03 -5.68
N ALA A 58 4.07 12.28 -5.26
CA ALA A 58 3.24 12.73 -4.14
C ALA A 58 1.74 12.48 -4.40
N LEU A 59 1.27 12.79 -5.60
CA LEU A 59 -0.12 12.55 -5.99
C LEU A 59 -0.45 11.06 -5.98
N GLY A 60 0.45 10.22 -6.49
CA GLY A 60 0.32 8.77 -6.45
C GLY A 60 0.21 8.24 -5.02
N LEU A 61 1.04 8.75 -4.11
CA LEU A 61 0.97 8.39 -2.69
C LEU A 61 -0.38 8.73 -2.08
N VAL A 62 -0.84 9.97 -2.22
CA VAL A 62 -2.10 10.42 -1.60
C VAL A 62 -3.26 9.54 -2.06
N ILE A 63 -3.37 9.28 -3.36
CA ILE A 63 -4.46 8.47 -3.91
C ILE A 63 -4.33 7.01 -3.47
N SER A 64 -3.12 6.45 -3.47
CA SER A 64 -2.91 5.06 -3.04
C SER A 64 -3.18 4.86 -1.55
N VAL A 65 -2.86 5.83 -0.70
CA VAL A 65 -3.16 5.75 0.74
C VAL A 65 -4.67 5.76 1.00
N VAL A 66 -5.45 6.54 0.25
CA VAL A 66 -6.92 6.50 0.32
C VAL A 66 -7.41 5.08 -0.01
N ASN A 67 -6.92 4.50 -1.08
CA ASN A 67 -7.27 3.13 -1.47
C ASN A 67 -6.87 2.11 -0.39
N ALA A 68 -5.64 2.21 0.12
CA ALA A 68 -5.14 1.32 1.17
C ALA A 68 -5.97 1.42 2.44
N TYR A 69 -6.26 2.63 2.88
CA TYR A 69 -7.06 2.86 4.08
C TYR A 69 -8.46 2.25 3.94
N TYR A 70 -9.11 2.51 2.80
CA TYR A 70 -10.46 1.98 2.54
C TYR A 70 -10.50 0.46 2.61
N TRP A 71 -9.63 -0.21 1.86
CA TRP A 71 -9.64 -1.67 1.79
C TRP A 71 -9.11 -2.33 3.04
N ASN A 72 -8.07 -1.79 3.67
CA ASN A 72 -7.55 -2.34 4.92
C ASN A 72 -8.57 -2.21 6.05
N ASN A 73 -9.25 -1.09 6.14
CA ASN A 73 -10.29 -0.90 7.15
C ASN A 73 -11.49 -1.84 6.91
N ARG A 74 -11.87 -2.04 5.66
CA ARG A 74 -13.05 -2.85 5.32
C ARG A 74 -12.77 -4.35 5.30
N CYS A 75 -11.68 -4.77 4.70
CA CYS A 75 -11.44 -6.19 4.38
C CYS A 75 -10.37 -6.85 5.24
N VAL A 76 -9.37 -6.11 5.73
CA VAL A 76 -8.21 -6.68 6.41
C VAL A 76 -8.35 -6.60 7.94
N PHE A 77 -8.60 -5.41 8.49
CA PHE A 77 -8.53 -5.17 9.93
C PHE A 77 -9.85 -4.82 10.61
N GLY A 78 -10.84 -4.34 9.86
CA GLY A 78 -11.98 -3.68 10.48
C GLY A 78 -13.32 -4.37 10.39
N GLY A 79 -13.49 -5.37 9.53
CA GLY A 79 -14.78 -6.02 9.34
C GLY A 79 -15.93 -5.07 9.00
N GLY A 80 -15.64 -3.89 8.44
CA GLY A 80 -16.65 -2.91 8.05
C GLY A 80 -17.26 -2.13 9.21
N GLN A 81 -16.56 -1.96 10.30
CA GLN A 81 -17.05 -1.19 11.45
C GLN A 81 -17.40 0.25 11.05
N LYS A 82 -18.60 0.67 11.42
CA LYS A 82 -19.04 2.05 11.23
C LYS A 82 -18.36 2.93 12.28
N ARG A 83 -17.64 3.94 11.83
CA ARG A 83 -16.96 4.91 12.69
C ARG A 83 -17.41 6.31 12.35
N PRO A 84 -17.40 7.26 13.31
CA PRO A 84 -17.66 8.67 13.02
C PRO A 84 -16.68 9.20 11.96
N PHE A 85 -17.14 10.13 11.14
CA PHE A 85 -16.34 10.74 10.08
C PHE A 85 -14.98 11.29 10.58
N LEU A 86 -15.00 11.97 11.73
CA LEU A 86 -13.78 12.52 12.34
C LEU A 86 -12.78 11.44 12.69
N LYS A 87 -13.23 10.26 13.14
CA LYS A 87 -12.35 9.13 13.43
C LYS A 87 -11.72 8.54 12.17
N HIS A 88 -12.47 8.48 11.07
CA HIS A 88 -11.93 8.07 9.76
C HIS A 88 -10.86 9.05 9.28
N VAL A 89 -11.10 10.35 9.40
CA VAL A 89 -10.13 11.39 9.03
C VAL A 89 -8.85 11.24 9.87
N ALA A 90 -8.98 11.08 11.19
CA ALA A 90 -7.83 10.92 12.09
C ALA A 90 -7.01 9.66 11.74
N LEU A 91 -7.66 8.53 11.48
CA LEU A 91 -7.00 7.28 11.09
C LEU A 91 -6.35 7.39 9.71
N TYR A 92 -6.98 8.10 8.77
CA TYR A 92 -6.39 8.37 7.47
C TYR A 92 -5.09 9.16 7.60
N PHE A 93 -5.09 10.25 8.37
CA PHE A 93 -3.88 11.03 8.61
C PHE A 93 -2.80 10.24 9.36
N LYS A 94 -3.18 9.38 10.28
CA LYS A 94 -2.25 8.46 10.94
C LYS A 94 -1.60 7.50 9.94
N SER A 95 -2.38 6.94 9.03
CA SER A 95 -1.88 6.08 7.95
C SER A 95 -0.96 6.85 7.02
N LEU A 96 -1.33 8.05 6.63
CA LEU A 96 -0.51 8.92 5.79
C LEU A 96 0.84 9.23 6.45
N THR A 97 0.85 9.47 7.75
CA THR A 97 2.09 9.70 8.51
C THR A 97 2.96 8.43 8.53
N ALA A 98 2.37 7.26 8.72
CA ALA A 98 3.10 6.00 8.69
C ALA A 98 3.76 5.73 7.33
N TYR A 99 3.10 6.09 6.24
CA TYR A 99 3.66 5.99 4.89
C TYR A 99 4.63 7.14 4.54
N GLY A 100 4.61 8.24 5.31
CA GLY A 100 5.45 9.41 5.05
C GLY A 100 6.94 9.12 5.07
N GLY A 101 7.41 8.26 5.97
CA GLY A 101 8.80 7.85 6.04
C GLY A 101 9.26 7.08 4.79
N THR A 102 8.45 6.12 4.35
CA THR A 102 8.70 5.40 3.09
C THR A 102 8.60 6.31 1.87
N PHE A 103 7.71 7.30 1.91
CA PHE A 103 7.58 8.29 0.85
C PHE A 103 8.84 9.14 0.71
N VAL A 104 9.44 9.58 1.82
CA VAL A 104 10.70 10.34 1.80
C VAL A 104 11.81 9.50 1.17
N LEU A 105 11.95 8.25 1.58
CA LEU A 105 12.94 7.33 1.00
C LEU A 105 12.67 7.11 -0.49
N ASP A 106 11.43 6.86 -0.86
CA ASP A 106 10.99 6.64 -2.24
C ASP A 106 11.33 7.86 -3.12
N SER A 107 11.05 9.06 -2.63
CA SER A 107 11.36 10.31 -3.32
C SER A 107 12.87 10.52 -3.49
N LEU A 108 13.66 10.22 -2.46
CA LEU A 108 15.12 10.30 -2.54
C LEU A 108 15.69 9.32 -3.55
N LEU A 109 15.18 8.09 -3.58
CA LEU A 109 15.56 7.09 -4.58
C LEU A 109 15.17 7.53 -6.00
N LEU A 110 14.00 8.15 -6.17
CA LEU A 110 13.57 8.69 -7.45
C LEU A 110 14.56 9.75 -7.96
N VAL A 111 14.92 10.70 -7.12
CA VAL A 111 15.93 11.72 -7.45
C VAL A 111 17.25 11.07 -7.83
N PHE A 112 17.69 10.08 -7.06
CA PHE A 112 18.94 9.36 -7.33
C PHE A 112 18.91 8.67 -8.71
N TRP A 113 17.84 7.96 -9.03
CA TRP A 113 17.73 7.27 -10.32
C TRP A 113 17.70 8.24 -11.50
N VAL A 114 16.89 9.30 -11.38
CA VAL A 114 16.66 10.25 -12.47
C VAL A 114 17.85 11.19 -12.64
N GLU A 115 18.33 11.81 -11.54
CA GLU A 115 19.34 12.88 -11.60
C GLU A 115 20.78 12.35 -11.61
N ALA A 116 21.08 11.33 -10.81
CA ALA A 116 22.45 10.82 -10.65
C ALA A 116 22.81 9.76 -11.69
N ILE A 117 21.89 8.85 -12.03
CA ILE A 117 22.14 7.73 -12.95
C ILE A 117 21.61 8.04 -14.35
N GLY A 118 20.60 8.90 -14.48
CA GLY A 118 20.03 9.28 -15.77
C GLY A 118 18.98 8.31 -16.29
N ILE A 119 18.30 7.57 -15.39
CA ILE A 119 17.23 6.66 -15.77
C ILE A 119 15.99 7.48 -16.17
N PRO A 120 15.24 7.06 -17.21
CA PRO A 120 14.01 7.74 -17.60
C PRO A 120 13.01 7.85 -16.44
N GLU A 121 12.35 9.00 -16.30
CA GLU A 121 11.39 9.27 -15.24
C GLU A 121 10.25 8.24 -15.18
N ALA A 122 9.86 7.69 -16.33
CA ALA A 122 8.81 6.67 -16.40
C ALA A 122 9.24 5.32 -15.82
N LEU A 123 10.54 4.99 -15.83
CA LEU A 123 11.08 3.72 -15.33
C LEU A 123 11.53 3.78 -13.86
N ALA A 124 11.84 4.96 -13.36
CA ALA A 124 12.38 5.14 -12.01
C ALA A 124 11.48 4.54 -10.91
N PRO A 125 10.13 4.70 -10.92
CA PRO A 125 9.27 4.07 -9.91
C PRO A 125 9.34 2.55 -9.90
N VAL A 126 9.55 1.92 -11.05
CA VAL A 126 9.68 0.45 -11.14
C VAL A 126 10.92 -0.02 -10.40
N LEU A 127 12.04 0.70 -10.54
CA LEU A 127 13.26 0.41 -9.78
C LEU A 127 13.06 0.64 -8.28
N ASN A 128 12.33 1.67 -7.90
CA ASN A 128 11.98 1.91 -6.51
C ASN A 128 11.24 0.73 -5.89
N LEU A 129 10.35 0.09 -6.62
CA LEU A 129 9.59 -1.07 -6.11
C LEU A 129 10.53 -2.23 -5.72
N CYS A 130 11.61 -2.43 -6.43
CA CYS A 130 12.60 -3.47 -6.11
C CYS A 130 13.23 -3.27 -4.74
N ILE A 131 13.28 -2.03 -4.24
CA ILE A 131 13.82 -1.68 -2.93
C ILE A 131 12.69 -1.54 -1.90
N THR A 132 11.60 -0.86 -2.26
CA THR A 132 10.54 -0.52 -1.32
C THR A 132 9.66 -1.71 -0.94
N ILE A 133 9.44 -2.67 -1.83
CA ILE A 133 8.62 -3.86 -1.52
C ILE A 133 9.26 -4.68 -0.40
N PRO A 134 10.54 -5.11 -0.47
CA PRO A 134 11.17 -5.80 0.64
C PRO A 134 11.22 -4.97 1.91
N LEU A 135 11.52 -3.67 1.78
CA LEU A 135 11.59 -2.77 2.93
C LEU A 135 10.24 -2.66 3.64
N ASN A 136 9.15 -2.45 2.89
CA ASN A 136 7.79 -2.38 3.44
C ASN A 136 7.38 -3.70 4.10
N PHE A 137 7.76 -4.83 3.52
CA PHE A 137 7.52 -6.13 4.12
C PHE A 137 8.18 -6.24 5.50
N PHE A 138 9.46 -5.86 5.62
CA PHE A 138 10.18 -5.92 6.88
C PHE A 138 9.64 -4.92 7.91
N ILE A 139 9.31 -3.70 7.49
CA ILE A 139 8.71 -2.69 8.36
C ILE A 139 7.36 -3.18 8.90
N ASN A 140 6.51 -3.71 8.05
CA ASN A 140 5.20 -4.24 8.47
C ASN A 140 5.36 -5.45 9.40
N LYS A 141 6.29 -6.35 9.10
CA LYS A 141 6.54 -7.53 9.91
C LYS A 141 7.04 -7.18 11.32
N TYR A 142 7.98 -6.24 11.42
CA TYR A 142 8.66 -5.96 12.68
C TYR A 142 8.07 -4.79 13.46
N TRP A 143 7.35 -3.90 12.84
CA TRP A 143 6.76 -2.73 13.50
C TRP A 143 5.24 -2.76 13.55
N THR A 144 4.58 -2.79 12.39
CA THR A 144 3.11 -2.62 12.31
C THR A 144 2.36 -3.77 12.97
N PHE A 145 2.83 -5.01 12.77
CA PHE A 145 2.22 -6.22 13.31
C PHE A 145 2.86 -6.73 14.59
N ARG A 146 3.83 -6.02 15.11
CA ARG A 146 4.43 -6.33 16.41
C ARG A 146 3.49 -5.85 17.52
N ARG A 147 3.04 -6.78 18.31
CA ARG A 147 2.29 -6.52 19.54
C ARG A 147 3.19 -6.65 20.75
#